data_5576a15394ed7127ac9615bc4defd2fa
#
_entry.id   5576a15394ed7127ac9615bc4defd2fa
#
_cell.length_a   1.000
_cell.length_b   1.000
_cell.length_c   1.000
_cell.angle_alpha   90.00
_cell.angle_beta   90.00
_cell.angle_gamma   90.00
#
_symmetry.space_group_name_H-M   'P 1'
#
loop_
_entity.id
_entity.type
_entity.pdbx_description
1 polymer ?
#
loop_
_entity_poly.entity_id
_entity_poly.type
_entity_poly.pdbx_seq_one_letter_code
_entity_poly.pdbx_strand_id
1 'polypeptide(L)'
;MGLFYERLLAQTQLLANYLNPFNPETWIPFQLAEDSTVTVRVYDVTGKQIRIIELGHIAAGNYVESSKAIYWDGRTEDGEQVSSGTYFYQIEVGDYTETRKMVILK
;
A
#
# COMPACT_ATOMS: atom_id res chain seq x y z
N MET A 1 3.62 19.93 -25.56
CA MET A 1 2.47 20.09 -24.65
C MET A 1 2.05 18.76 -24.04
N GLY A 2 1.83 17.77 -24.84
CA GLY A 2 1.37 16.48 -24.33
C GLY A 2 2.26 15.86 -23.30
N LEU A 3 3.57 15.89 -23.51
CA LEU A 3 4.52 15.30 -22.59
C LEU A 3 4.45 15.92 -21.20
N PHE A 4 4.34 17.24 -21.15
CA PHE A 4 4.26 17.94 -19.87
C PHE A 4 2.95 17.59 -19.15
N TYR A 5 1.88 17.56 -19.89
CA TYR A 5 0.58 17.21 -19.34
C TYR A 5 0.58 15.78 -18.80
N GLU A 6 1.14 14.87 -19.54
CA GLU A 6 1.21 13.46 -19.13
C GLU A 6 2.00 13.28 -17.85
N ARG A 7 3.08 14.04 -17.66
CA ARG A 7 3.86 14.02 -16.45
C ARG A 7 3.06 14.42 -15.24
N LEU A 8 2.18 15.41 -15.40
CA LEU A 8 1.35 15.87 -14.30
C LEU A 8 0.36 14.81 -13.87
N LEU A 9 -0.05 13.92 -14.79
CA LEU A 9 -0.98 12.84 -14.49
C LEU A 9 -0.29 11.60 -13.96
N ALA A 10 0.97 11.40 -14.32
CA ALA A 10 1.71 10.20 -13.96
C ALA A 10 2.51 10.44 -12.68
N GLN A 11 1.84 10.37 -11.54
CA GLN A 11 2.47 10.55 -10.25
C GLN A 11 2.45 9.26 -9.46
N THR A 12 3.55 8.99 -8.76
CA THR A 12 3.59 7.91 -7.80
C THR A 12 2.84 8.36 -6.56
N GLN A 13 1.84 7.60 -6.15
CA GLN A 13 1.08 7.94 -4.96
C GLN A 13 0.40 6.72 -4.36
N LEU A 14 0.27 6.76 -3.05
CA LEU A 14 -0.44 5.76 -2.28
C LEU A 14 -1.88 6.24 -2.10
N LEU A 15 -2.82 5.33 -2.22
CA LEU A 15 -4.23 5.68 -2.12
C LEU A 15 -4.85 5.03 -0.89
N ALA A 16 -6.08 5.43 -0.56
CA ALA A 16 -6.78 4.88 0.59
C ALA A 16 -7.08 3.40 0.35
N ASN A 17 -6.78 2.58 1.35
CA ASN A 17 -7.12 1.18 1.29
C ASN A 17 -8.64 1.03 1.23
N TYR A 18 -9.12 0.02 0.55
CA TYR A 18 -10.55 -0.25 0.53
C TYR A 18 -10.84 -1.60 1.13
N LEU A 19 -12.01 -1.76 1.53
CA LEU A 19 -12.57 -2.25 2.76
C LEU A 19 -11.85 -1.56 3.93
N ASN A 20 -12.34 -0.38 4.32
CA ASN A 20 -11.84 0.38 5.48
C ASN A 20 -13.02 0.99 6.21
N PRO A 21 -13.40 0.53 7.41
CA PRO A 21 -12.68 -0.49 8.17
C PRO A 21 -12.79 -1.88 7.53
N PHE A 22 -11.86 -2.76 7.85
CA PHE A 22 -11.81 -4.07 7.23
C PHE A 22 -11.72 -5.20 8.27
N ASN A 23 -12.10 -6.40 7.83
CA ASN A 23 -12.04 -7.62 8.63
C ASN A 23 -12.21 -8.83 7.73
N PRO A 24 -11.22 -9.67 7.53
CA PRO A 24 -9.83 -9.54 7.95
C PRO A 24 -8.92 -8.96 6.87
N GLU A 25 -9.43 -8.65 5.68
CA GLU A 25 -8.62 -8.35 4.52
C GLU A 25 -8.89 -6.97 3.95
N THR A 26 -7.90 -6.43 3.27
CA THR A 26 -8.02 -5.14 2.60
C THR A 26 -7.14 -5.11 1.36
N TRP A 27 -7.45 -4.20 0.46
CA TRP A 27 -6.62 -3.93 -0.72
C TRP A 27 -6.03 -2.53 -0.60
N ILE A 28 -4.76 -2.42 -0.93
CA ILE A 28 -4.01 -1.17 -0.85
C ILE A 28 -3.69 -0.75 -2.27
N PRO A 29 -4.40 0.26 -2.80
CA PRO A 29 -4.17 0.71 -4.17
C PRO A 29 -3.06 1.76 -4.22
N PHE A 30 -2.42 1.85 -5.37
CA PHE A 30 -1.37 2.83 -5.58
C PHE A 30 -1.20 3.11 -7.07
N GLN A 31 -0.51 4.19 -7.38
CA GLN A 31 -0.12 4.55 -8.73
C GLN A 31 1.40 4.65 -8.78
N LEU A 32 1.97 4.21 -9.88
CA LEU A 32 3.40 4.17 -10.08
C LEU A 32 3.76 4.94 -11.35
N ALA A 33 4.53 6.00 -11.20
CA ALA A 33 4.87 6.87 -12.33
C ALA A 33 5.91 6.25 -13.27
N GLU A 34 6.78 5.42 -12.73
CA GLU A 34 7.86 4.79 -13.49
C GLU A 34 8.04 3.36 -13.03
N ASP A 35 8.59 2.51 -13.89
CA ASP A 35 8.95 1.16 -13.51
C ASP A 35 9.87 1.24 -12.29
N SER A 36 9.56 0.54 -11.23
CA SER A 36 10.27 0.69 -9.96
C SER A 36 10.16 -0.54 -9.09
N THR A 37 11.06 -0.63 -8.13
CA THR A 37 10.96 -1.64 -7.07
C THR A 37 10.06 -1.09 -5.98
N VAL A 38 9.05 -1.85 -5.59
CA VAL A 38 8.02 -1.41 -4.65
C VAL A 38 7.96 -2.32 -3.44
N THR A 39 7.95 -1.71 -2.28
CA THR A 39 7.81 -2.41 -1.00
C THR A 39 6.73 -1.70 -0.17
N VAL A 40 5.90 -2.47 0.51
CA VAL A 40 4.92 -1.93 1.45
C VAL A 40 5.16 -2.53 2.82
N ARG A 41 5.14 -1.66 3.83
CA ARG A 41 5.30 -2.07 5.22
C ARG A 41 4.07 -1.68 6.01
N VAL A 42 3.66 -2.54 6.91
CA VAL A 42 2.53 -2.29 7.81
C VAL A 42 3.05 -2.17 9.23
N TYR A 43 2.60 -1.12 9.92
CA TYR A 43 3.02 -0.81 11.28
C TYR A 43 1.82 -0.74 12.21
N ASP A 44 2.01 -1.11 13.47
CA ASP A 44 1.00 -0.87 14.50
C ASP A 44 1.15 0.54 15.07
N VAL A 45 0.30 0.91 16.04
CA VAL A 45 0.31 2.26 16.61
C VAL A 45 1.59 2.60 17.37
N THR A 46 2.37 1.60 17.77
CA THR A 46 3.62 1.83 18.46
C THR A 46 4.78 2.07 17.50
N GLY A 47 4.51 1.95 16.19
CA GLY A 47 5.54 2.07 15.17
C GLY A 47 6.28 0.77 14.88
N LYS A 48 5.80 -0.34 15.44
CA LYS A 48 6.42 -1.63 15.19
C LYS A 48 5.97 -2.15 13.82
N GLN A 49 6.92 -2.55 12.99
CA GLN A 49 6.62 -3.17 11.71
C GLN A 49 6.10 -4.59 11.94
N ILE A 50 4.89 -4.86 11.48
CA ILE A 50 4.25 -6.16 11.66
C ILE A 50 4.16 -6.97 10.39
N ARG A 51 4.28 -6.34 9.23
CA ARG A 51 4.26 -7.03 7.96
C ARG A 51 5.06 -6.26 6.92
N ILE A 52 5.72 -7.00 6.03
CA ILE A 52 6.36 -6.43 4.85
C ILE A 52 5.88 -7.20 3.62
N ILE A 53 5.54 -6.46 2.57
CA ILE A 53 5.10 -7.05 1.31
C ILE A 53 6.00 -6.48 0.23
N GLU A 54 6.81 -7.33 -0.36
CA GLU A 54 7.75 -6.95 -1.40
C GLU A 54 7.20 -7.34 -2.75
N LEU A 55 6.90 -6.34 -3.59
CA LEU A 55 6.37 -6.58 -4.93
C LEU A 55 7.47 -6.78 -5.95
N GLY A 56 8.71 -6.40 -5.60
CA GLY A 56 9.82 -6.45 -6.54
C GLY A 56 9.73 -5.32 -7.55
N HIS A 57 10.37 -5.50 -8.68
CA HIS A 57 10.40 -4.50 -9.74
C HIS A 57 9.17 -4.69 -10.63
N ILE A 58 8.32 -3.67 -10.69
CA ILE A 58 7.08 -3.72 -11.46
C ILE A 58 6.97 -2.50 -12.37
N ALA A 59 6.09 -2.62 -13.36
CA ALA A 59 5.92 -1.59 -14.37
C ALA A 59 5.11 -0.40 -13.84
N ALA A 60 5.35 0.77 -14.41
CA ALA A 60 4.51 1.94 -14.17
C ALA A 60 3.07 1.62 -14.51
N GLY A 61 2.13 2.23 -13.78
CA GLY A 61 0.71 2.03 -14.05
C GLY A 61 -0.14 2.28 -12.83
N ASN A 62 -1.42 1.96 -12.98
CA ASN A 62 -2.43 2.10 -11.95
C ASN A 62 -2.72 0.73 -11.35
N TYR A 63 -2.48 0.59 -10.05
CA TYR A 63 -2.68 -0.65 -9.31
C TYR A 63 -3.83 -0.44 -8.34
N VAL A 64 -5.02 -0.25 -8.89
CA VAL A 64 -6.20 0.17 -8.12
C VAL A 64 -7.22 -0.94 -7.96
N GLU A 65 -7.48 -1.69 -9.03
CA GLU A 65 -8.47 -2.77 -8.97
C GLU A 65 -7.96 -3.92 -8.11
N SER A 66 -8.88 -4.67 -7.52
CA SER A 66 -8.50 -5.77 -6.61
C SER A 66 -7.59 -6.80 -7.25
N SER A 67 -7.62 -6.93 -8.58
CA SER A 67 -6.71 -7.83 -9.28
C SER A 67 -5.28 -7.30 -9.35
N LYS A 68 -5.06 -6.02 -9.05
CA LYS A 68 -3.76 -5.36 -9.17
C LYS A 68 -3.29 -4.69 -7.89
N ALA A 69 -4.21 -4.25 -7.03
CA ALA A 69 -3.86 -3.62 -5.76
C ALA A 69 -3.17 -4.63 -4.84
N ILE A 70 -2.43 -4.11 -3.88
CA ILE A 70 -1.74 -4.96 -2.91
C ILE A 70 -2.78 -5.55 -1.97
N TYR A 71 -2.78 -6.86 -1.85
CA TYR A 71 -3.68 -7.56 -0.94
C TYR A 71 -2.98 -7.81 0.39
N TRP A 72 -3.64 -7.49 1.49
CA TRP A 72 -3.17 -7.85 2.82
C TRP A 72 -4.28 -8.61 3.54
N ASP A 73 -3.91 -9.76 4.08
CA ASP A 73 -4.83 -10.68 4.75
C ASP A 73 -5.03 -10.36 6.24
N GLY A 74 -4.47 -9.26 6.73
CA GLY A 74 -4.61 -8.89 8.13
C GLY A 74 -3.74 -9.69 9.08
N ARG A 75 -2.69 -10.33 8.56
CA ARG A 75 -1.81 -11.16 9.38
C ARG A 75 -0.42 -10.58 9.45
N THR A 76 0.25 -10.85 10.59
CA THR A 76 1.66 -10.49 10.77
C THR A 76 2.55 -11.43 9.97
N GLU A 77 3.87 -11.16 9.99
CA GLU A 77 4.84 -12.06 9.35
C GLU A 77 4.79 -13.47 9.92
N ASP A 78 4.39 -13.59 11.19
CA ASP A 78 4.28 -14.89 11.86
C ASP A 78 2.95 -15.59 11.58
N GLY A 79 2.07 -14.98 10.81
CA GLY A 79 0.78 -15.57 10.46
C GLY A 79 -0.32 -15.32 11.48
N GLU A 80 -0.07 -14.51 12.49
CA GLU A 80 -1.07 -14.19 13.49
C GLU A 80 -2.00 -13.08 13.00
N GLN A 81 -3.29 -13.23 13.27
CA GLN A 81 -4.24 -12.17 12.94
C GLN A 81 -4.03 -10.96 13.84
N VAL A 82 -4.05 -9.76 13.24
CA VAL A 82 -3.94 -8.54 14.02
C VAL A 82 -5.27 -8.25 14.72
N SER A 83 -5.18 -7.54 15.84
CA SER A 83 -6.37 -7.16 16.59
C SER A 83 -7.03 -5.91 16.01
N SER A 84 -8.27 -5.65 16.42
CA SER A 84 -8.98 -4.42 16.04
C SER A 84 -8.16 -3.22 16.48
N GLY A 85 -8.12 -2.19 15.66
CA GLY A 85 -7.38 -0.98 15.98
C GLY A 85 -6.92 -0.23 14.75
N THR A 86 -5.97 0.68 14.99
CA THR A 86 -5.40 1.53 13.96
C THR A 86 -4.04 1.01 13.55
N TYR A 87 -3.81 1.00 12.24
CA TYR A 87 -2.55 0.57 11.64
C TYR A 87 -2.13 1.58 10.59
N PHE A 88 -0.85 1.54 10.23
CA PHE A 88 -0.30 2.42 9.20
C PHE A 88 0.35 1.56 8.13
N TYR A 89 0.18 1.96 6.88
CA TYR A 89 0.86 1.29 5.78
C TYR A 89 1.67 2.32 5.00
N GLN A 90 2.89 1.94 4.65
CA GLN A 90 3.84 2.80 3.97
C GLN A 90 4.31 2.15 2.70
N ILE A 91 4.23 2.88 1.58
CA ILE A 91 4.84 2.44 0.33
C ILE A 91 6.23 3.06 0.22
N GLU A 92 7.15 2.26 -0.28
CA GLU A 92 8.52 2.71 -0.56
C GLU A 92 8.83 2.43 -2.02
N VAL A 93 9.18 3.47 -2.76
CA VAL A 93 9.50 3.41 -4.19
C VAL A 93 10.76 4.25 -4.40
N GLY A 94 11.93 3.60 -4.45
CA GLY A 94 13.20 4.33 -4.48
C GLY A 94 13.31 5.23 -3.24
N ASP A 95 13.50 6.52 -3.46
CA ASP A 95 13.59 7.50 -2.36
C ASP A 95 12.22 8.02 -1.92
N TYR A 96 11.16 7.64 -2.61
CA TYR A 96 9.82 8.10 -2.30
C TYR A 96 9.17 7.20 -1.25
N THR A 97 8.57 7.81 -0.25
CA THR A 97 7.74 7.09 0.71
C THR A 97 6.47 7.87 0.97
N GLU A 98 5.40 7.15 1.21
CA GLU A 98 4.13 7.75 1.61
C GLU A 98 3.45 6.81 2.60
N THR A 99 2.86 7.37 3.66
CA THR A 99 2.24 6.59 4.72
C THR A 99 0.78 7.00 4.87
N ARG A 100 -0.09 6.02 5.06
CA ARG A 100 -1.51 6.25 5.29
C ARG A 100 -1.98 5.40 6.47
N LYS A 101 -3.11 5.82 7.04
CA LYS A 101 -3.74 5.14 8.16
C LYS A 101 -4.87 4.25 7.69
N MET A 102 -5.08 3.14 8.36
CA MET A 102 -6.22 2.26 8.13
C MET A 102 -6.75 1.73 9.45
N VAL A 103 -8.00 1.29 9.45
CA VAL A 103 -8.68 0.83 10.66
C VAL A 103 -9.17 -0.59 10.46
N ILE A 104 -8.94 -1.43 11.45
CA ILE A 104 -9.43 -2.80 11.47
C ILE A 104 -10.53 -2.90 12.52
N LEU A 105 -11.68 -3.42 12.11
CA LEU A 105 -12.78 -3.72 13.00
C LEU A 105 -13.13 -5.19 12.87
N LYS A 106 -13.04 -5.90 13.98
CA LYS A 106 -13.41 -7.31 14.04
C LYS A 106 -14.70 -7.49 14.82
#